data_a352d97b2e1300f3fa950363382930fb
#
_entry.id   a352d97b2e1300f3fa950363382930fb
#
_cell.length_a   1.000
_cell.length_b   1.000
_cell.length_c   1.000
_cell.angle_alpha   90.00
_cell.angle_beta   90.00
_cell.angle_gamma   90.00
#
_symmetry.space_group_name_H-M   'P 1'
#
loop_
_entity.id
_entity.type
_entity.pdbx_description
1 polymer ?
#
loop_
_entity_poly.entity_id
_entity_poly.type
_entity_poly.pdbx_seq_one_letter_code
_entity_poly.pdbx_strand_id
1 'polypeptide(L)'
;MSAQLNPLEIIPRVLTRYSPVVVDHAQGLYVWDIHGERWADFTSGIAVVNTGHCHPRVVAAIREQAGKIIHAQANILAHEPMLRLAQAITATLPPQLNHVFFSNSGAEAVEGAVKLAKVATGRPAVIAFRGAFHGRTHLAMALTTSRVKVRGHYEPLVPSIYHAPYPYPFRAPAGMTPDDVARACIAELERLFQTMVMPDDVAAIIVEPCWEKADIFCLRRSSCRNSAGSATNTGSC
;
A
#
# COMPACT_ATOMS: atom_id res chain seq x y z
N MET A 1 -32.68 33.61 -0.11
CA MET A 1 -32.45 32.40 0.73
C MET A 1 -31.30 31.65 0.10
N SER A 2 -30.07 31.71 0.64
CA SER A 2 -28.94 30.94 0.18
C SER A 2 -29.25 29.46 0.44
N ALA A 3 -29.28 28.64 -0.61
CA ALA A 3 -29.38 27.20 -0.46
C ALA A 3 -28.20 26.76 0.41
N GLN A 4 -28.51 26.25 1.61
CA GLN A 4 -27.50 25.70 2.50
C GLN A 4 -26.91 24.47 1.80
N LEU A 5 -25.70 24.60 1.21
CA LEU A 5 -25.02 23.52 0.55
C LEU A 5 -24.89 22.36 1.54
N ASN A 6 -25.29 21.16 1.12
CA ASN A 6 -25.00 19.96 1.90
C ASN A 6 -23.48 19.91 2.12
N PRO A 7 -22.98 19.88 3.38
CA PRO A 7 -21.54 19.91 3.67
C PRO A 7 -20.75 18.84 2.91
N LEU A 8 -21.40 17.75 2.54
CA LEU A 8 -20.80 16.69 1.74
C LEU A 8 -20.59 17.07 0.26
N GLU A 9 -21.26 18.09 -0.26
CA GLU A 9 -21.11 18.56 -1.66
C GLU A 9 -19.87 19.43 -1.85
N ILE A 10 -19.28 19.96 -0.77
CA ILE A 10 -18.03 20.71 -0.79
C ILE A 10 -16.87 19.79 -1.18
N ILE A 11 -16.97 18.48 -0.89
CA ILE A 11 -15.92 17.52 -1.20
C ILE A 11 -16.07 17.05 -2.65
N PRO A 12 -15.04 17.15 -3.49
CA PRO A 12 -15.10 16.78 -4.91
C PRO A 12 -15.61 15.36 -5.12
N ARG A 13 -16.44 15.17 -6.17
CA ARG A 13 -17.01 13.85 -6.52
C ARG A 13 -15.97 12.79 -6.91
N VAL A 14 -14.75 13.20 -7.24
CA VAL A 14 -13.61 12.31 -7.49
C VAL A 14 -13.26 11.49 -6.24
N LEU A 15 -13.51 12.02 -5.05
CA LEU A 15 -13.48 11.26 -3.81
C LEU A 15 -14.79 10.48 -3.66
N THR A 16 -14.82 9.27 -4.19
CA THR A 16 -15.98 8.39 -4.05
C THR A 16 -16.25 8.10 -2.59
N ARG A 17 -17.43 8.45 -2.12
CA ARG A 17 -17.93 8.06 -0.80
C ARG A 17 -18.75 6.80 -0.91
N TYR A 18 -18.60 5.94 0.07
CA TYR A 18 -19.35 4.68 0.16
C TYR A 18 -20.48 4.76 1.18
N SER A 19 -20.52 5.80 2.00
CA SER A 19 -21.56 6.03 3.02
C SER A 19 -21.93 7.51 3.11
N PRO A 20 -23.19 7.84 3.35
CA PRO A 20 -23.65 9.21 3.64
C PRO A 20 -23.44 9.60 5.11
N VAL A 21 -23.03 8.68 5.97
CA VAL A 21 -22.89 8.91 7.42
C VAL A 21 -21.81 9.95 7.69
N VAL A 22 -22.17 10.96 8.47
CA VAL A 22 -21.26 11.99 9.00
C VAL A 22 -21.04 11.70 10.47
N VAL A 23 -19.85 11.24 10.83
CA VAL A 23 -19.52 10.80 12.18
C VAL A 23 -19.24 12.01 13.08
N ASP A 24 -19.87 12.02 14.26
CA ASP A 24 -19.60 12.96 15.35
C ASP A 24 -18.49 12.40 16.27
N HIS A 25 -18.68 11.21 16.81
CA HIS A 25 -17.70 10.56 17.68
C HIS A 25 -17.70 9.04 17.49
N ALA A 26 -16.66 8.38 18.05
CA ALA A 26 -16.52 6.94 17.96
C ALA A 26 -15.83 6.35 19.19
N GLN A 27 -16.19 5.09 19.53
CA GLN A 27 -15.56 4.34 20.61
C GLN A 27 -15.60 2.84 20.35
N GLY A 28 -14.47 2.18 20.47
CA GLY A 28 -14.35 0.74 20.24
C GLY A 28 -14.82 0.34 18.84
N LEU A 29 -15.87 -0.46 18.76
CA LEU A 29 -16.46 -0.93 17.49
C LEU A 29 -17.45 0.08 16.88
N TYR A 30 -17.93 1.04 17.64
CA TYR A 30 -19.08 1.87 17.26
C TYR A 30 -18.69 3.29 16.89
N VAL A 31 -19.43 3.85 15.93
CA VAL A 31 -19.45 5.27 15.59
C VAL A 31 -20.85 5.83 15.81
N TRP A 32 -20.95 7.09 16.18
CA TRP A 32 -22.22 7.83 16.26
C TRP A 32 -22.17 8.97 15.26
N ASP A 33 -23.25 9.12 14.53
CA ASP A 33 -23.37 10.20 13.58
C ASP A 33 -23.83 11.52 14.24
N ILE A 34 -23.84 12.59 13.46
CA ILE A 34 -24.27 13.92 13.91
C ILE A 34 -25.74 13.99 14.32
N HIS A 35 -26.53 12.95 14.07
CA HIS A 35 -27.91 12.81 14.49
C HIS A 35 -28.06 11.95 15.75
N GLY A 36 -26.96 11.43 16.28
CA GLY A 36 -26.91 10.54 17.45
C GLY A 36 -27.23 9.07 17.15
N GLU A 37 -27.35 8.69 15.88
CA GLU A 37 -27.55 7.30 15.49
C GLU A 37 -26.25 6.50 15.61
N ARG A 38 -26.36 5.30 16.18
CA ARG A 38 -25.20 4.42 16.41
C ARG A 38 -25.05 3.37 15.30
N TRP A 39 -23.86 3.28 14.76
CA TRP A 39 -23.47 2.35 13.70
C TRP A 39 -22.34 1.45 14.15
N ALA A 40 -22.37 0.17 13.79
CA ALA A 40 -21.22 -0.72 13.94
C ALA A 40 -20.27 -0.53 12.74
N ASP A 41 -19.02 -0.13 13.02
CA ASP A 41 -18.01 0.09 11.98
C ASP A 41 -17.24 -1.19 11.67
N PHE A 42 -17.69 -1.93 10.64
CA PHE A 42 -16.97 -3.06 10.08
C PHE A 42 -15.90 -2.66 9.07
N THR A 43 -15.79 -1.39 8.71
CA THR A 43 -14.77 -0.92 7.76
C THR A 43 -13.45 -0.59 8.45
N SER A 44 -13.53 -0.20 9.72
CA SER A 44 -12.34 0.13 10.54
C SER A 44 -11.38 1.12 9.87
N GLY A 45 -11.92 2.09 9.07
CA GLY A 45 -11.09 3.00 8.29
C GLY A 45 -10.26 2.31 7.20
N ILE A 46 -10.78 1.25 6.60
CA ILE A 46 -10.10 0.32 5.69
C ILE A 46 -8.93 -0.36 6.42
N ALA A 47 -9.28 -1.11 7.49
CA ALA A 47 -8.37 -1.88 8.33
C ALA A 47 -7.25 -1.06 9.04
N VAL A 48 -7.53 0.20 9.34
CA VAL A 48 -6.56 1.10 10.01
C VAL A 48 -6.75 1.11 11.53
N VAL A 49 -8.00 1.09 12.02
CA VAL A 49 -8.34 1.24 13.44
C VAL A 49 -8.33 -0.12 14.16
N ASN A 50 -7.20 -0.80 14.14
CA ASN A 50 -7.07 -2.19 14.63
C ASN A 50 -7.24 -2.34 16.15
N THR A 51 -7.07 -1.27 16.92
CA THR A 51 -7.29 -1.24 18.39
C THR A 51 -8.71 -0.83 18.77
N GLY A 52 -9.57 -0.57 17.78
CA GLY A 52 -10.85 0.09 17.96
C GLY A 52 -10.71 1.61 18.06
N HIS A 53 -11.83 2.29 17.81
CA HIS A 53 -11.88 3.74 17.89
C HIS A 53 -11.58 4.26 19.29
N CYS A 54 -10.83 5.35 19.38
CA CYS A 54 -10.49 6.06 20.61
C CYS A 54 -9.98 5.15 21.73
N HIS A 55 -9.10 4.20 21.41
CA HIS A 55 -8.50 3.32 22.41
C HIS A 55 -7.84 4.16 23.53
N PRO A 56 -8.16 3.95 24.81
CA PRO A 56 -7.76 4.84 25.92
C PRO A 56 -6.26 5.11 26.00
N ARG A 57 -5.44 4.09 25.81
CA ARG A 57 -3.97 4.22 25.85
C ARG A 57 -3.44 5.06 24.68
N VAL A 58 -4.03 4.91 23.49
CA VAL A 58 -3.64 5.69 22.30
C VAL A 58 -4.00 7.15 22.49
N VAL A 59 -5.26 7.42 22.94
CA VAL A 59 -5.72 8.80 23.23
C VAL A 59 -4.87 9.45 24.31
N ALA A 60 -4.53 8.73 25.38
CA ALA A 60 -3.68 9.25 26.45
C ALA A 60 -2.28 9.63 25.94
N ALA A 61 -1.66 8.76 25.15
CA ALA A 61 -0.34 9.02 24.55
C ALA A 61 -0.35 10.24 23.61
N ILE A 62 -1.40 10.39 22.78
CA ILE A 62 -1.57 11.55 21.91
C ILE A 62 -1.70 12.84 22.73
N ARG A 63 -2.56 12.85 23.74
CA ARG A 63 -2.76 14.02 24.62
C ARG A 63 -1.49 14.43 25.33
N GLU A 64 -0.77 13.48 25.89
CA GLU A 64 0.51 13.72 26.57
C GLU A 64 1.54 14.32 25.61
N GLN A 65 1.71 13.69 24.44
CA GLN A 65 2.70 14.14 23.46
C GLN A 65 2.34 15.50 22.86
N ALA A 66 1.08 15.76 22.59
CA ALA A 66 0.61 17.05 22.07
C ALA A 66 0.90 18.21 23.05
N GLY A 67 0.91 17.93 24.36
CA GLY A 67 1.32 18.91 25.39
C GLY A 67 2.84 19.16 25.44
N LYS A 68 3.66 18.30 24.84
CA LYS A 68 5.11 18.47 24.80
C LYS A 68 5.58 19.13 23.51
N ILE A 69 5.19 18.54 22.37
CA ILE A 69 5.53 19.05 21.04
C ILE A 69 4.59 18.44 20.01
N ILE A 70 4.03 19.26 19.12
CA ILE A 70 3.16 18.84 18.03
C ILE A 70 3.95 18.54 16.76
N HIS A 71 4.90 19.41 16.41
CA HIS A 71 5.68 19.28 15.17
C HIS A 71 7.13 19.76 15.36
N ALA A 72 8.05 18.99 14.83
CA ALA A 72 9.50 19.29 14.87
C ALA A 72 10.19 18.83 13.60
N GLN A 73 9.77 19.16 12.46
CA GLN A 73 10.34 18.78 11.14
C GLN A 73 11.57 17.82 11.24
N ALA A 74 11.36 16.53 10.97
CA ALA A 74 12.26 15.44 11.33
C ALA A 74 13.72 15.56 10.83
N ASN A 75 13.95 16.32 9.73
CA ASN A 75 15.29 16.58 9.23
C ASN A 75 16.05 17.64 10.03
N ILE A 76 15.37 18.38 10.90
CA ILE A 76 15.96 19.43 11.72
C ILE A 76 16.07 18.97 13.17
N LEU A 77 14.97 18.47 13.73
CA LEU A 77 14.88 18.02 15.11
C LEU A 77 14.19 16.67 15.18
N ALA A 78 14.89 15.65 15.63
CA ALA A 78 14.27 14.36 15.93
C ALA A 78 13.47 14.45 17.26
N HIS A 79 12.39 13.69 17.37
CA HIS A 79 11.63 13.55 18.60
C HIS A 79 11.53 12.08 19.03
N GLU A 80 11.49 11.88 20.35
CA GLU A 80 11.61 10.56 20.97
C GLU A 80 10.59 9.53 20.47
N PRO A 81 9.28 9.83 20.33
CA PRO A 81 8.32 8.85 19.83
C PRO A 81 8.64 8.29 18.45
N MET A 82 9.17 9.10 17.54
CA MET A 82 9.59 8.65 16.22
C MET A 82 10.77 7.68 16.30
N LEU A 83 11.77 7.99 17.13
CA LEU A 83 12.95 7.13 17.31
C LEU A 83 12.57 5.78 17.94
N ARG A 84 11.72 5.81 18.98
CA ARG A 84 11.19 4.61 19.62
C ARG A 84 10.38 3.74 18.65
N LEU A 85 9.56 4.36 17.81
CA LEU A 85 8.81 3.63 16.79
C LEU A 85 9.76 2.99 15.77
N ALA A 86 10.77 3.72 15.30
CA ALA A 86 11.77 3.17 14.38
C ALA A 86 12.48 1.93 14.99
N GLN A 87 12.90 2.01 16.25
CA GLN A 87 13.50 0.88 16.97
C GLN A 87 12.55 -0.30 17.11
N ALA A 88 11.28 -0.04 17.46
CA ALA A 88 10.27 -1.09 17.60
C ALA A 88 9.98 -1.80 16.27
N ILE A 89 9.92 -1.05 15.16
CA ILE A 89 9.71 -1.62 13.83
C ILE A 89 10.93 -2.46 13.42
N THR A 90 12.14 -1.93 13.52
CA THR A 90 13.36 -2.65 13.10
C THR A 90 13.59 -3.93 13.92
N ALA A 91 13.18 -3.96 15.19
CA ALA A 91 13.25 -5.17 16.02
C ALA A 91 12.34 -6.32 15.52
N THR A 92 11.36 -6.05 14.70
CA THR A 92 10.46 -7.06 14.10
C THR A 92 10.88 -7.51 12.70
N LEU A 93 11.91 -6.90 12.13
CA LEU A 93 12.36 -7.12 10.76
C LEU A 93 13.64 -7.99 10.72
N PRO A 94 13.95 -8.60 9.56
CA PRO A 94 15.25 -9.21 9.34
C PRO A 94 16.39 -8.20 9.61
N PRO A 95 17.54 -8.64 10.14
CA PRO A 95 18.64 -7.73 10.52
C PRO A 95 19.16 -6.81 9.42
N GLN A 96 18.98 -7.21 8.16
CA GLN A 96 19.36 -6.41 6.98
C GLN A 96 18.46 -5.18 6.79
N LEU A 97 17.20 -5.22 7.29
CA LEU A 97 16.24 -4.12 7.23
C LEU A 97 16.29 -3.31 8.53
N ASN A 98 17.36 -2.57 8.74
CA ASN A 98 17.67 -1.87 9.98
C ASN A 98 17.47 -0.35 9.92
N HIS A 99 16.91 0.15 8.83
CA HIS A 99 16.57 1.56 8.65
C HIS A 99 15.09 1.74 8.36
N VAL A 100 14.52 2.85 8.82
CA VAL A 100 13.10 3.20 8.61
C VAL A 100 13.02 4.58 7.97
N PHE A 101 12.20 4.69 6.94
CA PHE A 101 11.83 5.95 6.31
C PHE A 101 10.35 6.21 6.55
N PHE A 102 10.03 7.26 7.30
CA PHE A 102 8.66 7.67 7.56
C PHE A 102 8.16 8.63 6.48
N SER A 103 6.90 8.44 6.06
CA SER A 103 6.21 9.30 5.11
C SER A 103 4.74 9.51 5.54
N ASN A 104 4.03 10.42 4.87
CA ASN A 104 2.66 10.80 5.26
C ASN A 104 1.59 9.84 4.71
N SER A 105 1.94 9.00 3.74
CA SER A 105 1.01 8.06 3.12
C SER A 105 1.73 6.83 2.57
N GLY A 106 0.97 5.74 2.36
CA GLY A 106 1.50 4.56 1.66
C GLY A 106 1.96 4.85 0.24
N ALA A 107 1.28 5.77 -0.48
CA ALA A 107 1.72 6.19 -1.81
C ALA A 107 3.09 6.86 -1.79
N GLU A 108 3.36 7.74 -0.81
CA GLU A 108 4.68 8.36 -0.63
C GLU A 108 5.75 7.34 -0.25
N ALA A 109 5.41 6.36 0.61
CA ALA A 109 6.33 5.29 0.98
C ALA A 109 6.72 4.44 -0.24
N VAL A 110 5.74 4.09 -1.09
CA VAL A 110 5.98 3.37 -2.36
C VAL A 110 6.85 4.20 -3.31
N GLU A 111 6.56 5.48 -3.49
CA GLU A 111 7.41 6.36 -4.32
C GLU A 111 8.82 6.50 -3.77
N GLY A 112 8.96 6.61 -2.45
CA GLY A 112 10.25 6.62 -1.76
C GLY A 112 11.05 5.34 -2.00
N ALA A 113 10.42 4.18 -1.88
CA ALA A 113 11.04 2.87 -2.13
C ALA A 113 11.50 2.72 -3.59
N VAL A 114 10.66 3.10 -4.56
CA VAL A 114 11.03 3.04 -5.98
C VAL A 114 12.16 4.01 -6.31
N LYS A 115 12.12 5.23 -5.79
CA LYS A 115 13.22 6.20 -5.95
C LYS A 115 14.53 5.64 -5.40
N LEU A 116 14.48 5.07 -4.19
CA LEU A 116 15.65 4.45 -3.56
C LEU A 116 16.20 3.32 -4.42
N ALA A 117 15.35 2.39 -4.87
CA ALA A 117 15.75 1.28 -5.72
C ALA A 117 16.43 1.76 -7.03
N LYS A 118 15.84 2.75 -7.71
CA LYS A 118 16.40 3.30 -8.94
C LYS A 118 17.76 3.97 -8.71
N VAL A 119 17.91 4.74 -7.65
CA VAL A 119 19.18 5.43 -7.33
C VAL A 119 20.24 4.41 -6.91
N ALA A 120 19.90 3.43 -6.10
CA ALA A 120 20.84 2.43 -5.61
C ALA A 120 21.36 1.49 -6.71
N THR A 121 20.52 1.19 -7.71
CA THR A 121 20.87 0.27 -8.79
C THR A 121 21.33 0.96 -10.08
N GLY A 122 20.96 2.22 -10.28
CA GLY A 122 21.12 2.92 -11.56
C GLY A 122 20.17 2.44 -12.66
N ARG A 123 19.17 1.62 -12.33
CA ARG A 123 18.27 0.94 -13.27
C ARG A 123 16.92 1.66 -13.38
N PRO A 124 16.33 1.76 -14.59
CA PRO A 124 15.10 2.55 -14.79
C PRO A 124 13.79 1.81 -14.51
N ALA A 125 13.76 0.48 -14.65
CA ALA A 125 12.53 -0.29 -14.72
C ALA A 125 12.07 -0.83 -13.36
N VAL A 126 10.75 -0.97 -13.20
CA VAL A 126 10.14 -1.63 -12.03
C VAL A 126 9.07 -2.61 -12.53
N ILE A 127 9.01 -3.78 -11.92
CA ILE A 127 7.96 -4.76 -12.16
C ILE A 127 6.99 -4.72 -10.99
N ALA A 128 5.69 -4.56 -11.28
CA ALA A 128 4.59 -4.69 -10.33
C ALA A 128 3.69 -5.88 -10.74
N PHE A 129 2.70 -6.22 -9.94
CA PHE A 129 1.78 -7.30 -10.24
C PHE A 129 0.39 -6.78 -10.62
N ARG A 130 -0.26 -7.48 -11.56
CA ARG A 130 -1.63 -7.15 -11.98
C ARG A 130 -2.60 -7.31 -10.83
N GLY A 131 -3.53 -6.35 -10.70
CA GLY A 131 -4.50 -6.30 -9.63
C GLY A 131 -4.04 -5.57 -8.37
N ALA A 132 -2.75 -5.24 -8.24
CA ALA A 132 -2.18 -4.56 -7.09
C ALA A 132 -2.66 -3.10 -6.95
N PHE A 133 -2.64 -2.60 -5.71
CA PHE A 133 -2.90 -1.22 -5.38
C PHE A 133 -1.73 -0.61 -4.59
N HIS A 134 -0.99 0.28 -5.21
CA HIS A 134 0.19 0.91 -4.62
C HIS A 134 0.00 2.40 -4.31
N GLY A 135 -1.14 2.98 -4.68
CA GLY A 135 -1.45 4.38 -4.41
C GLY A 135 -2.04 5.13 -5.61
N ARG A 136 -2.20 6.45 -5.44
CA ARG A 136 -2.85 7.33 -6.42
C ARG A 136 -2.01 8.56 -6.77
N THR A 137 -0.77 8.67 -6.31
CA THR A 137 0.23 9.59 -6.86
C THR A 137 0.69 9.06 -8.22
N HIS A 138 1.35 9.88 -9.04
CA HIS A 138 1.56 9.56 -10.46
C HIS A 138 2.37 8.28 -10.68
N LEU A 139 3.46 8.06 -9.91
CA LEU A 139 4.24 6.83 -9.98
C LEU A 139 3.51 5.66 -9.31
N ALA A 140 2.95 5.84 -8.12
CA ALA A 140 2.20 4.78 -7.45
C ALA A 140 0.96 4.34 -8.25
N MET A 141 0.35 5.26 -9.02
CA MET A 141 -0.75 4.97 -9.95
C MET A 141 -0.27 4.17 -11.16
N ALA A 142 0.94 4.41 -11.66
CA ALA A 142 1.54 3.61 -12.72
C ALA A 142 1.76 2.15 -12.30
N LEU A 143 2.07 1.90 -11.02
CA LEU A 143 2.21 0.57 -10.43
C LEU A 143 0.84 -0.10 -10.14
N THR A 144 -0.23 0.70 -9.96
CA THR A 144 -1.56 0.23 -9.57
C THR A 144 -2.34 -0.28 -10.79
N THR A 145 -2.91 -1.48 -10.68
CA THR A 145 -3.79 -2.07 -11.70
C THR A 145 -5.06 -2.70 -11.12
N SER A 146 -5.38 -2.41 -9.87
CA SER A 146 -6.55 -2.99 -9.18
C SER A 146 -7.88 -2.65 -9.85
N ARG A 147 -8.03 -1.44 -10.38
CA ARG A 147 -9.23 -0.98 -11.11
C ARG A 147 -8.88 0.10 -12.12
N VAL A 148 -9.49 0.07 -13.30
CA VAL A 148 -9.32 1.11 -14.33
C VAL A 148 -9.67 2.50 -13.79
N LYS A 149 -10.70 2.62 -12.95
CA LYS A 149 -11.12 3.90 -12.33
C LYS A 149 -10.00 4.61 -11.56
N VAL A 150 -8.97 3.88 -11.07
CA VAL A 150 -7.86 4.47 -10.31
C VAL A 150 -6.86 5.16 -11.23
N ARG A 151 -6.68 4.67 -12.46
CA ARG A 151 -5.62 5.12 -13.38
C ARG A 151 -6.12 5.67 -14.72
N GLY A 152 -7.38 5.40 -15.09
CA GLY A 152 -7.95 5.87 -16.36
C GLY A 152 -8.05 7.40 -16.42
N HIS A 153 -7.79 7.96 -17.59
CA HIS A 153 -7.79 9.40 -17.89
C HIS A 153 -6.65 10.22 -17.25
N TYR A 154 -5.66 9.55 -16.60
CA TYR A 154 -4.47 10.21 -16.06
C TYR A 154 -3.20 9.94 -16.90
N GLU A 155 -3.36 9.28 -18.03
CA GLU A 155 -2.25 8.98 -18.94
C GLU A 155 -1.73 10.24 -19.65
N PRO A 156 -0.44 10.30 -20.00
CA PRO A 156 0.56 9.25 -19.86
C PRO A 156 1.06 9.09 -18.42
N LEU A 157 1.15 7.82 -17.97
CA LEU A 157 1.72 7.48 -16.67
C LEU A 157 3.26 7.37 -16.75
N VAL A 158 3.91 7.22 -15.60
CA VAL A 158 5.37 7.04 -15.52
C VAL A 158 5.80 5.83 -16.34
N PRO A 159 6.77 5.97 -17.27
CA PRO A 159 7.26 4.88 -18.11
C PRO A 159 8.12 3.87 -17.34
N SER A 160 8.48 2.78 -18.02
CA SER A 160 9.34 1.71 -17.50
C SER A 160 8.73 0.96 -16.30
N ILE A 161 7.41 0.89 -16.25
CA ILE A 161 6.67 0.08 -15.31
C ILE A 161 6.04 -1.10 -16.06
N TYR A 162 6.37 -2.32 -15.63
CA TYR A 162 5.88 -3.56 -16.21
C TYR A 162 5.01 -4.31 -15.23
N HIS A 163 4.06 -5.12 -15.72
CA HIS A 163 3.09 -5.80 -14.86
C HIS A 163 3.08 -7.30 -15.13
N ALA A 164 3.57 -8.06 -14.17
CA ALA A 164 3.48 -9.52 -14.15
C ALA A 164 2.11 -9.99 -13.61
N PRO A 165 1.65 -11.20 -13.94
CA PRO A 165 0.46 -11.76 -13.32
C PRO A 165 0.69 -12.08 -11.83
N TYR A 166 -0.35 -11.88 -11.01
CA TYR A 166 -0.34 -12.27 -9.61
C TYR A 166 -0.86 -13.70 -9.45
N PRO A 167 -0.22 -14.57 -8.66
CA PRO A 167 -0.68 -15.95 -8.48
C PRO A 167 -1.95 -15.99 -7.63
N TYR A 168 -3.11 -16.11 -8.31
CA TYR A 168 -4.44 -16.11 -7.70
C TYR A 168 -5.16 -17.45 -7.93
N PRO A 169 -4.91 -18.49 -7.10
CA PRO A 169 -5.45 -19.83 -7.32
C PRO A 169 -6.98 -19.93 -7.28
N PHE A 170 -7.66 -19.04 -6.53
CA PHE A 170 -9.11 -19.06 -6.41
C PHE A 170 -9.83 -18.90 -7.76
N ARG A 171 -9.23 -18.19 -8.72
CA ARG A 171 -9.78 -17.99 -10.08
C ARG A 171 -8.93 -18.69 -11.15
N ALA A 172 -8.20 -19.72 -10.76
CA ALA A 172 -7.44 -20.51 -11.70
C ALA A 172 -8.34 -21.35 -12.62
N PRO A 173 -7.89 -21.68 -13.83
CA PRO A 173 -8.57 -22.68 -14.67
C PRO A 173 -8.79 -24.00 -13.94
N ALA A 174 -9.89 -24.69 -14.29
CA ALA A 174 -10.21 -25.98 -13.69
C ALA A 174 -9.06 -26.98 -13.85
N GLY A 175 -8.74 -27.71 -12.78
CA GLY A 175 -7.67 -28.71 -12.74
C GLY A 175 -6.27 -28.17 -12.39
N MET A 176 -6.07 -26.86 -12.31
CA MET A 176 -4.80 -26.31 -11.84
C MET A 176 -4.71 -26.31 -10.31
N THR A 177 -3.60 -26.79 -9.80
CA THR A 177 -3.26 -26.67 -8.39
C THR A 177 -2.71 -25.26 -8.10
N PRO A 178 -2.70 -24.81 -6.83
CA PRO A 178 -2.05 -23.54 -6.48
C PRO A 178 -0.59 -23.43 -6.90
N ASP A 179 0.15 -24.54 -6.91
CA ASP A 179 1.54 -24.58 -7.34
C ASP A 179 1.67 -24.50 -8.88
N ASP A 180 0.68 -25.02 -9.64
CA ASP A 180 0.61 -24.82 -11.09
C ASP A 180 0.41 -23.35 -11.44
N VAL A 181 -0.49 -22.67 -10.70
CA VAL A 181 -0.72 -21.23 -10.86
C VAL A 181 0.54 -20.43 -10.56
N ALA A 182 1.24 -20.76 -9.48
CA ALA A 182 2.49 -20.10 -9.13
C ALA A 182 3.55 -20.28 -10.23
N ARG A 183 3.73 -21.52 -10.73
CA ARG A 183 4.65 -21.81 -11.85
C ARG A 183 4.29 -21.04 -13.12
N ALA A 184 3.00 -20.97 -13.46
CA ALA A 184 2.56 -20.21 -14.62
C ALA A 184 2.86 -18.71 -14.48
N CYS A 185 2.68 -18.12 -13.30
CA CYS A 185 3.02 -16.73 -13.04
C CYS A 185 4.53 -16.47 -13.13
N ILE A 186 5.36 -17.37 -12.64
CA ILE A 186 6.82 -17.28 -12.77
C ILE A 186 7.24 -17.37 -14.25
N ALA A 187 6.69 -18.30 -15.02
CA ALA A 187 6.98 -18.40 -16.45
C ALA A 187 6.60 -17.12 -17.20
N GLU A 188 5.49 -16.46 -16.84
CA GLU A 188 5.13 -15.17 -17.41
C GLU A 188 6.08 -14.03 -16.98
N LEU A 189 6.58 -14.04 -15.74
CA LEU A 189 7.62 -13.10 -15.32
C LEU A 189 8.92 -13.31 -16.10
N GLU A 190 9.35 -14.54 -16.30
CA GLU A 190 10.51 -14.88 -17.14
C GLU A 190 10.31 -14.45 -18.59
N ARG A 191 9.08 -14.58 -19.12
CA ARG A 191 8.74 -14.11 -20.46
C ARG A 191 8.83 -12.58 -20.57
N LEU A 192 8.48 -11.81 -19.53
CA LEU A 192 8.70 -10.36 -19.51
C LEU A 192 10.18 -10.02 -19.71
N PHE A 193 11.10 -10.77 -19.08
CA PHE A 193 12.54 -10.58 -19.26
C PHE A 193 13.02 -10.93 -20.67
N GLN A 194 12.33 -11.82 -21.37
CA GLN A 194 12.70 -12.20 -22.73
C GLN A 194 12.14 -11.24 -23.79
N THR A 195 11.03 -10.52 -23.50
CA THR A 195 10.26 -9.81 -24.54
C THR A 195 10.05 -8.33 -24.29
N MET A 196 10.18 -7.85 -23.05
CA MET A 196 9.73 -6.50 -22.68
C MET A 196 10.77 -5.67 -21.94
N VAL A 197 11.60 -6.27 -21.11
CA VAL A 197 12.57 -5.55 -20.28
C VAL A 197 13.77 -6.42 -20.00
N MET A 198 14.98 -5.90 -20.16
CA MET A 198 16.19 -6.62 -19.79
C MET A 198 16.27 -6.77 -18.26
N PRO A 199 16.67 -7.93 -17.72
CA PRO A 199 16.87 -8.12 -16.27
C PRO A 199 17.77 -7.04 -15.65
N ASP A 200 18.82 -6.65 -16.36
CA ASP A 200 19.77 -5.63 -15.93
C ASP A 200 19.20 -4.21 -15.86
N ASP A 201 18.04 -3.96 -16.48
CA ASP A 201 17.34 -2.70 -16.40
C ASP A 201 16.36 -2.64 -15.22
N VAL A 202 16.09 -3.76 -14.54
CA VAL A 202 15.11 -3.83 -13.46
C VAL A 202 15.72 -3.41 -12.12
N ALA A 203 15.25 -2.27 -11.59
CA ALA A 203 15.64 -1.75 -10.28
C ALA A 203 14.98 -2.51 -9.13
N ALA A 204 13.74 -2.90 -9.29
CA ALA A 204 12.97 -3.57 -8.24
C ALA A 204 11.78 -4.35 -8.79
N ILE A 205 11.35 -5.34 -8.02
CA ILE A 205 10.05 -5.99 -8.13
C ILE A 205 9.24 -5.63 -6.89
N ILE A 206 8.06 -5.02 -7.07
CA ILE A 206 7.17 -4.64 -5.98
C ILE A 206 5.95 -5.55 -5.96
N VAL A 207 5.62 -6.10 -4.79
CA VAL A 207 4.51 -7.04 -4.60
C VAL A 207 3.79 -6.77 -3.28
N GLU A 208 2.47 -6.94 -3.28
CA GLU A 208 1.67 -7.03 -2.06
C GLU A 208 1.71 -8.49 -1.58
N PRO A 209 2.27 -8.80 -0.40
CA PRO A 209 2.21 -10.18 0.13
C PRO A 209 0.77 -10.65 0.37
N CYS A 210 -0.11 -9.71 0.74
CA CYS A 210 -1.55 -9.91 0.85
C CYS A 210 -2.27 -8.88 -0.01
N TRP A 211 -3.06 -9.35 -0.95
CA TRP A 211 -3.83 -8.50 -1.86
C TRP A 211 -5.05 -7.91 -1.14
N GLU A 212 -5.07 -6.61 -0.94
CA GLU A 212 -6.14 -5.94 -0.19
C GLU A 212 -7.37 -5.62 -1.07
N LYS A 213 -7.15 -5.16 -2.31
CA LYS A 213 -8.22 -4.58 -3.15
C LYS A 213 -9.06 -5.59 -3.93
N ALA A 214 -8.70 -6.86 -3.89
CA ALA A 214 -9.36 -7.90 -4.67
C ALA A 214 -9.78 -9.12 -3.86
N ASP A 215 -10.21 -8.98 -2.59
CA ASP A 215 -10.63 -10.04 -1.67
C ASP A 215 -9.52 -10.60 -0.76
N ILE A 216 -8.77 -9.79 -0.07
CA ILE A 216 -7.71 -10.15 0.91
C ILE A 216 -7.12 -11.54 0.67
N PHE A 217 -6.22 -11.63 -0.28
CA PHE A 217 -5.56 -12.87 -0.64
C PHE A 217 -4.06 -12.76 -0.36
N CYS A 218 -3.50 -13.71 0.42
CA CYS A 218 -2.09 -13.72 0.76
C CYS A 218 -1.30 -14.69 -0.12
N LEU A 219 -0.10 -14.28 -0.55
CA LEU A 219 0.84 -15.14 -1.28
C LEU A 219 1.26 -16.34 -0.44
N ARG A 220 1.34 -17.51 -1.05
CA ARG A 220 1.97 -18.66 -0.42
C ARG A 220 3.49 -18.46 -0.35
N ARG A 221 4.11 -19.03 0.69
CA ARG A 221 5.58 -18.98 0.87
C ARG A 221 6.34 -19.53 -0.33
N SER A 222 5.81 -20.54 -1.03
CA SER A 222 6.40 -21.10 -2.25
C SER A 222 6.49 -20.07 -3.38
N SER A 223 5.44 -19.26 -3.58
CA SER A 223 5.41 -18.21 -4.61
C SER A 223 6.45 -17.11 -4.35
N CYS A 224 6.61 -16.68 -3.09
CA CYS A 224 7.60 -15.66 -2.72
C CYS A 224 9.05 -16.16 -2.93
N ARG A 225 9.35 -17.43 -2.58
CA ARG A 225 10.70 -17.98 -2.74
C ARG A 225 11.10 -18.11 -4.20
N ASN A 226 10.18 -18.54 -5.06
CA ASN A 226 10.44 -18.70 -6.48
C ASN A 226 10.66 -17.34 -7.18
N SER A 227 9.91 -16.29 -6.79
CA SER A 227 10.12 -14.94 -7.31
C SER A 227 11.49 -14.38 -6.93
N ALA A 228 11.94 -14.60 -5.69
CA ALA A 228 13.26 -14.19 -5.23
C ALA A 228 14.39 -15.01 -5.94
N GLY A 229 14.18 -16.30 -6.15
CA GLY A 229 15.14 -17.16 -6.86
C GLY A 229 15.31 -16.77 -8.32
N SER A 230 14.24 -16.43 -9.02
CA SER A 230 14.29 -15.94 -10.41
C SER A 230 15.02 -14.59 -10.50
N ALA A 231 14.80 -13.68 -9.55
CA ALA A 231 15.46 -12.38 -9.50
C ALA A 231 16.97 -12.51 -9.19
N THR A 232 17.37 -13.43 -8.30
CA THR A 232 18.79 -13.66 -7.97
C THR A 232 19.57 -14.35 -9.07
N ASN A 233 18.94 -15.27 -9.83
CA ASN A 233 19.58 -15.93 -10.99
C ASN A 233 19.84 -14.97 -12.15
N THR A 234 19.16 -13.81 -12.20
CA THR A 234 19.37 -12.78 -13.22
C THR A 234 20.27 -11.62 -12.76
N GLY A 235 20.90 -11.74 -11.57
CA GLY A 235 21.73 -10.66 -11.01
C GLY A 235 20.94 -9.45 -10.53
N SER A 236 19.61 -9.56 -10.42
CA SER A 236 18.74 -8.51 -9.92
C SER A 236 18.54 -8.68 -8.41
N CYS A 237 19.05 -7.77 -7.62
CA CYS A 237 18.78 -7.66 -6.19
C CYS A 237 17.49 -6.88 -5.92
#